data_a8c6a7b294982f416d3bdf19b9e6a53a
#
_entry.id   a8c6a7b294982f416d3bdf19b9e6a53a
#
_cell.length_a   1.000
_cell.length_b   1.000
_cell.length_c   1.000
_cell.angle_alpha   90.00
_cell.angle_beta   90.00
_cell.angle_gamma   90.00
#
_symmetry.space_group_name_H-M   'P 1'
#
loop_
_entity.id
_entity.type
_entity.pdbx_description
1 polymer ?
#
loop_
_entity_poly.entity_id
_entity_poly.type
_entity_poly.pdbx_seq_one_letter_code
_entity_poly.pdbx_strand_id
1 'polypeptide(L)'
;MNAITILVVHHSPTPTARGIADTVLTAARDAAAEVAESMGDASQVRIVERAALEPDVEELLAADAVILGTTANFGYISGALKHYFDSTFAAAHEPTAGLPVSWWIRGGYDTTGAEKAMRSLTTGMNWEIAAEPVEFVGDPSEHADQLVTMAQTVVGAAVMASEKEK
;
A
#
# COMPACT_ATOMS: atom_id res chain seq x y z
N MET A 1 -22.71 -5.48 7.09
CA MET A 1 -21.55 -4.56 7.06
C MET A 1 -20.73 -4.84 5.81
N ASN A 2 -20.24 -3.80 5.16
CA ASN A 2 -19.31 -4.00 4.06
C ASN A 2 -17.98 -4.49 4.61
N ALA A 3 -17.30 -5.37 3.86
CA ALA A 3 -15.97 -5.82 4.23
C ALA A 3 -14.97 -4.65 4.15
N ILE A 4 -14.07 -4.57 5.12
CA ILE A 4 -12.95 -3.62 5.11
C ILE A 4 -11.94 -4.14 4.10
N THR A 5 -11.55 -3.32 3.13
CA THR A 5 -10.65 -3.72 2.05
C THR A 5 -9.36 -2.92 2.08
N ILE A 6 -8.24 -3.61 2.20
CA ILE A 6 -6.91 -3.03 2.05
C ILE A 6 -6.38 -3.42 0.68
N LEU A 7 -6.10 -2.43 -0.16
CA LEU A 7 -5.60 -2.61 -1.51
C LEU A 7 -4.07 -2.47 -1.52
N VAL A 8 -3.38 -3.49 -1.99
CA VAL A 8 -1.92 -3.48 -2.14
C VAL A 8 -1.59 -3.37 -3.63
N VAL A 9 -1.12 -2.21 -4.04
CA VAL A 9 -0.74 -1.92 -5.44
C VAL A 9 0.78 -1.88 -5.54
N HIS A 10 1.35 -2.73 -6.37
CA HIS A 10 2.80 -2.76 -6.49
C HIS A 10 3.28 -3.18 -7.89
N HIS A 11 4.55 -2.87 -8.14
CA HIS A 11 5.30 -3.39 -9.28
C HIS A 11 6.55 -4.09 -8.77
N SER A 12 6.58 -5.40 -8.94
CA SER A 12 7.63 -6.27 -8.40
C SER A 12 8.14 -7.22 -9.50
N PRO A 13 8.95 -6.70 -10.45
CA PRO A 13 9.33 -7.44 -11.66
C PRO A 13 10.49 -8.42 -11.46
N THR A 14 11.13 -8.42 -10.30
CA THR A 14 12.28 -9.30 -9.99
C THR A 14 11.98 -10.21 -8.81
N PRO A 15 12.72 -11.33 -8.63
CA PRO A 15 12.57 -12.17 -7.46
C PRO A 15 12.77 -11.44 -6.13
N THR A 16 13.73 -10.51 -6.07
CA THR A 16 13.97 -9.69 -4.87
C THR A 16 12.78 -8.78 -4.57
N ALA A 17 12.30 -8.05 -5.56
CA ALA A 17 11.13 -7.18 -5.42
C ALA A 17 9.88 -8.01 -5.05
N ARG A 18 9.69 -9.18 -5.67
CA ARG A 18 8.58 -10.07 -5.33
C ARG A 18 8.65 -10.57 -3.90
N GLY A 19 9.84 -10.89 -3.40
CA GLY A 19 10.03 -11.29 -2.00
C GLY A 19 9.62 -10.21 -1.00
N ILE A 20 9.88 -8.95 -1.31
CA ILE A 20 9.42 -7.80 -0.49
C ILE A 20 7.89 -7.72 -0.50
N ALA A 21 7.28 -7.78 -1.68
CA ALA A 21 5.83 -7.77 -1.80
C ALA A 21 5.17 -8.94 -1.04
N ASP A 22 5.74 -10.13 -1.11
CA ASP A 22 5.25 -11.30 -0.39
C ASP A 22 5.33 -11.11 1.14
N THR A 23 6.38 -10.49 1.64
CA THR A 23 6.51 -10.15 3.07
C THR A 23 5.38 -9.22 3.51
N VAL A 24 5.11 -8.16 2.76
CA VAL A 24 4.04 -7.21 3.06
C VAL A 24 2.66 -7.86 2.96
N LEU A 25 2.40 -8.61 1.89
CA LEU A 25 1.13 -9.30 1.68
C LEU A 25 0.84 -10.32 2.78
N THR A 26 1.84 -11.11 3.17
CA THR A 26 1.70 -12.09 4.25
C THR A 26 1.38 -11.38 5.56
N ALA A 27 2.12 -10.33 5.91
CA ALA A 27 1.90 -9.57 7.14
C ALA A 27 0.51 -8.91 7.16
N ALA A 28 0.07 -8.35 6.03
CA ALA A 28 -1.26 -7.75 5.92
C ALA A 28 -2.37 -8.79 6.06
N ARG A 29 -2.23 -9.96 5.43
CA ARG A 29 -3.20 -11.06 5.54
C ARG A 29 -3.27 -11.63 6.94
N ASP A 30 -2.14 -11.79 7.61
CA ASP A 30 -2.09 -12.27 9.00
C ASP A 30 -2.78 -11.26 9.94
N ALA A 31 -2.47 -9.96 9.80
CA ALA A 31 -3.13 -8.91 10.57
C ALA A 31 -4.64 -8.86 10.30
N ALA A 32 -5.07 -9.01 9.05
CA ALA A 32 -6.48 -9.07 8.67
C ALA A 32 -7.19 -10.25 9.32
N ALA A 33 -6.55 -11.42 9.36
CA ALA A 33 -7.09 -12.62 10.00
C ALA A 33 -7.23 -12.45 11.52
N GLU A 34 -6.23 -11.87 12.19
CA GLU A 34 -6.28 -11.59 13.63
C GLU A 34 -7.41 -10.62 14.00
N VAL A 35 -7.57 -9.54 13.22
CA VAL A 35 -8.67 -8.59 13.41
C VAL A 35 -10.02 -9.27 13.19
N ALA A 36 -10.17 -10.02 12.10
CA ALA A 36 -11.41 -10.72 11.78
C ALA A 36 -11.81 -11.72 12.88
N GLU A 37 -10.83 -12.46 13.42
CA GLU A 37 -11.04 -13.37 14.54
C GLU A 37 -11.54 -12.61 15.79
N SER A 38 -10.92 -11.47 16.11
CA SER A 38 -11.34 -10.65 17.25
C SER A 38 -12.73 -10.04 17.08
N MET A 39 -13.15 -9.78 15.84
CA MET A 39 -14.48 -9.27 15.50
C MET A 39 -15.55 -10.38 15.36
N GLY A 40 -15.14 -11.66 15.39
CA GLY A 40 -16.03 -12.80 15.25
C GLY A 40 -16.55 -13.08 13.84
N ASP A 41 -15.99 -12.44 12.82
CA ASP A 41 -16.35 -12.65 11.41
C ASP A 41 -15.13 -12.50 10.50
N ALA A 42 -14.61 -13.64 10.05
CA ALA A 42 -13.41 -13.73 9.19
C ALA A 42 -13.60 -13.10 7.81
N SER A 43 -14.82 -12.80 7.38
CA SER A 43 -15.08 -12.20 6.06
C SER A 43 -14.95 -10.67 6.03
N GLN A 44 -14.76 -10.03 7.17
CA GLN A 44 -14.87 -8.57 7.28
C GLN A 44 -13.59 -7.80 6.89
N VAL A 45 -12.43 -8.42 6.78
CA VAL A 45 -11.19 -7.76 6.38
C VAL A 45 -10.56 -8.51 5.21
N ARG A 46 -10.38 -7.83 4.09
CA ARG A 46 -9.82 -8.40 2.86
C ARG A 46 -8.55 -7.67 2.43
N ILE A 47 -7.57 -8.44 2.01
CA ILE A 47 -6.38 -7.92 1.35
C ILE A 47 -6.50 -8.23 -0.15
N VAL A 48 -6.49 -7.19 -0.96
CA VAL A 48 -6.56 -7.28 -2.42
C VAL A 48 -5.22 -6.86 -3.00
N GLU A 49 -4.62 -7.71 -3.82
CA GLU A 49 -3.38 -7.44 -4.52
C GLU A 49 -3.67 -6.98 -5.95
N ARG A 50 -3.05 -5.88 -6.37
CA ARG A 50 -3.18 -5.32 -7.71
C ARG A 50 -1.81 -5.03 -8.32
N ALA A 51 -1.56 -5.56 -9.51
CA ALA A 51 -0.40 -5.15 -10.30
C ALA A 51 -0.57 -3.69 -10.76
N ALA A 52 0.45 -2.88 -10.56
CA ALA A 52 0.39 -1.45 -10.90
C ALA A 52 0.14 -1.19 -12.40
N LEU A 53 0.56 -2.11 -13.28
CA LEU A 53 0.29 -2.03 -14.72
C LEU A 53 -1.15 -2.39 -15.13
N GLU A 54 -1.95 -2.86 -14.20
CA GLU A 54 -3.35 -3.26 -14.43
C GLU A 54 -4.29 -2.43 -13.53
N PRO A 55 -4.34 -1.09 -13.68
CA PRO A 55 -5.15 -0.26 -12.81
C PRO A 55 -6.65 -0.58 -12.89
N ASP A 56 -7.29 -0.56 -11.74
CA ASP A 56 -8.73 -0.76 -11.61
C ASP A 56 -9.29 0.34 -10.68
N VAL A 57 -10.03 1.28 -11.27
CA VAL A 57 -10.59 2.43 -10.55
C VAL A 57 -11.65 2.00 -9.54
N GLU A 58 -12.51 1.08 -9.91
CA GLU A 58 -13.59 0.61 -9.02
C GLU A 58 -13.04 -0.07 -7.76
N GLU A 59 -11.97 -0.84 -7.93
CA GLU A 59 -11.28 -1.47 -6.82
C GLU A 59 -10.64 -0.43 -5.89
N LEU A 60 -10.05 0.62 -6.43
CA LEU A 60 -9.49 1.72 -5.64
C LEU A 60 -10.59 2.50 -4.90
N LEU A 61 -11.72 2.77 -5.55
CA LEU A 61 -12.86 3.44 -4.93
C LEU A 61 -13.48 2.64 -3.78
N ALA A 62 -13.34 1.31 -3.82
CA ALA A 62 -13.85 0.40 -2.80
C ALA A 62 -12.84 0.14 -1.66
N ALA A 63 -11.63 0.69 -1.74
CA ALA A 63 -10.59 0.46 -0.73
C ALA A 63 -10.78 1.36 0.50
N ASP A 64 -10.52 0.81 1.68
CA ASP A 64 -10.51 1.52 2.96
C ASP A 64 -9.09 1.94 3.38
N ALA A 65 -8.07 1.36 2.77
CA ALA A 65 -6.67 1.77 2.87
C ALA A 65 -5.87 1.24 1.68
N VAL A 66 -4.71 1.85 1.42
CA VAL A 66 -3.81 1.45 0.33
C VAL A 66 -2.40 1.25 0.85
N ILE A 67 -1.74 0.19 0.38
CA ILE A 67 -0.30 0.01 0.49
C ILE A 67 0.27 0.04 -0.92
N LEU A 68 1.29 0.87 -1.14
CA LEU A 68 1.96 0.98 -2.44
C LEU A 68 3.35 0.35 -2.37
N GLY A 69 3.78 -0.26 -3.46
CA GLY A 69 5.11 -0.85 -3.53
C GLY A 69 5.80 -0.58 -4.85
N THR A 70 7.07 -0.17 -4.80
CA THR A 70 7.86 0.12 -5.98
C THR A 70 9.35 -0.10 -5.74
N THR A 71 10.07 -0.29 -6.84
CA THR A 71 11.52 -0.09 -6.89
C THR A 71 11.84 1.38 -7.23
N ALA A 72 13.00 1.86 -6.80
CA ALA A 72 13.54 3.14 -7.26
C ALA A 72 14.26 2.92 -8.59
N ASN A 73 13.75 3.47 -9.67
CA ASN A 73 14.27 3.32 -11.01
C ASN A 73 14.75 4.68 -11.54
N PHE A 74 16.02 4.78 -11.89
CA PHE A 74 16.59 6.05 -12.40
C PHE A 74 16.30 7.24 -11.47
N GLY A 75 16.37 7.05 -10.16
CA GLY A 75 16.07 8.09 -9.17
C GLY A 75 14.61 8.46 -9.02
N TYR A 76 13.68 7.62 -9.50
CA TYR A 76 12.23 7.85 -9.47
C TYR A 76 11.48 6.56 -9.12
N ILE A 77 10.18 6.62 -8.92
CA ILE A 77 9.34 5.42 -8.80
C ILE A 77 9.29 4.67 -10.12
N SER A 78 8.86 3.42 -10.13
CA SER A 78 8.68 2.66 -11.37
C SER A 78 7.65 3.35 -12.28
N GLY A 79 7.87 3.27 -13.59
CA GLY A 79 6.89 3.75 -14.57
C GLY A 79 5.54 3.04 -14.45
N ALA A 80 5.55 1.79 -14.01
CA ALA A 80 4.34 1.03 -13.73
C ALA A 80 3.48 1.68 -12.63
N LEU A 81 4.09 2.08 -11.50
CA LEU A 81 3.36 2.73 -10.42
C LEU A 81 2.91 4.15 -10.84
N LYS A 82 3.74 4.89 -11.57
CA LYS A 82 3.32 6.19 -12.12
C LYS A 82 2.12 6.04 -13.06
N HIS A 83 2.11 5.01 -13.91
CA HIS A 83 0.98 4.67 -14.77
C HIS A 83 -0.30 4.42 -13.95
N TYR A 84 -0.20 3.72 -12.84
CA TYR A 84 -1.35 3.50 -11.95
C TYR A 84 -1.94 4.83 -11.47
N PHE A 85 -1.11 5.74 -10.98
CA PHE A 85 -1.56 7.07 -10.55
C PHE A 85 -2.17 7.88 -11.69
N ASP A 86 -1.51 7.93 -12.84
CA ASP A 86 -2.01 8.67 -14.01
C ASP A 86 -3.36 8.12 -14.50
N SER A 87 -3.55 6.80 -14.41
CA SER A 87 -4.78 6.14 -14.86
C SER A 87 -5.95 6.30 -13.90
N THR A 88 -5.69 6.49 -12.60
CA THR A 88 -6.74 6.52 -11.57
C THR A 88 -7.04 7.92 -11.05
N PHE A 89 -6.13 8.87 -11.20
CA PHE A 89 -6.21 10.20 -10.60
C PHE A 89 -7.54 10.91 -10.86
N ALA A 90 -7.94 11.03 -12.13
CA ALA A 90 -9.10 11.82 -12.49
C ALA A 90 -10.41 11.31 -11.83
N ALA A 91 -10.55 10.00 -11.69
CA ALA A 91 -11.75 9.41 -11.12
C ALA A 91 -11.68 9.24 -9.59
N ALA A 92 -10.48 9.11 -9.02
CA ALA A 92 -10.33 8.65 -7.64
C ALA A 92 -9.88 9.74 -6.65
N HIS A 93 -9.22 10.83 -7.08
CA HIS A 93 -8.60 11.77 -6.16
C HIS A 93 -9.59 12.47 -5.20
N GLU A 94 -10.79 12.80 -5.66
CA GLU A 94 -11.83 13.38 -4.80
C GLU A 94 -12.52 12.32 -3.92
N PRO A 95 -13.05 11.22 -4.49
CA PRO A 95 -13.75 10.21 -3.69
C PRO A 95 -12.87 9.52 -2.64
N THR A 96 -11.56 9.41 -2.87
CA THR A 96 -10.64 8.75 -1.95
C THR A 96 -9.85 9.73 -1.06
N ALA A 97 -10.25 10.99 -0.98
CA ALA A 97 -9.60 11.95 -0.10
C ALA A 97 -9.61 11.47 1.35
N GLY A 98 -8.45 11.54 2.02
CA GLY A 98 -8.28 11.04 3.39
C GLY A 98 -7.99 9.55 3.50
N LEU A 99 -7.88 8.82 2.39
CA LEU A 99 -7.62 7.39 2.41
C LEU A 99 -6.27 7.09 3.11
N PRO A 100 -6.24 6.20 4.12
CA PRO A 100 -5.01 5.80 4.77
C PRO A 100 -4.06 5.12 3.79
N VAL A 101 -2.78 5.53 3.78
CA VAL A 101 -1.77 4.98 2.88
C VAL A 101 -0.43 4.80 3.58
N SER A 102 0.33 3.82 3.16
CA SER A 102 1.76 3.74 3.33
C SER A 102 2.39 3.01 2.14
N TRP A 103 3.71 2.87 2.14
CA TRP A 103 4.41 2.26 1.02
C TRP A 103 5.77 1.69 1.39
N TRP A 104 6.32 0.91 0.47
CA TRP A 104 7.72 0.56 0.48
C TRP A 104 8.40 1.00 -0.82
N ILE A 105 9.66 1.37 -0.71
CA ILE A 105 10.54 1.67 -1.83
C ILE A 105 11.86 0.95 -1.59
N ARG A 106 12.31 0.17 -2.55
CA ARG A 106 13.66 -0.40 -2.52
C ARG A 106 14.45 0.07 -3.71
N GLY A 107 15.63 0.64 -3.46
CA GLY A 107 16.57 1.08 -4.48
C GLY A 107 17.84 0.26 -4.54
N GLY A 108 18.59 0.39 -5.64
CA GLY A 108 19.93 -0.16 -5.73
C GLY A 108 20.95 0.59 -4.91
N TYR A 109 20.85 1.92 -4.86
CA TYR A 109 21.77 2.79 -4.09
C TYR A 109 21.22 4.15 -3.70
N ASP A 110 20.17 4.67 -4.33
CA ASP A 110 19.55 5.95 -3.95
C ASP A 110 18.04 5.91 -4.16
N THR A 111 17.29 6.27 -3.12
CA THR A 111 15.83 6.30 -3.12
C THR A 111 15.24 7.71 -3.01
N THR A 112 16.07 8.73 -2.86
CA THR A 112 15.64 10.11 -2.55
C THR A 112 14.60 10.66 -3.54
N GLY A 113 14.82 10.50 -4.83
CA GLY A 113 13.88 10.97 -5.86
C GLY A 113 12.58 10.17 -5.87
N ALA A 114 12.64 8.87 -5.63
CA ALA A 114 11.47 8.01 -5.52
C ALA A 114 10.63 8.36 -4.28
N GLU A 115 11.27 8.61 -3.15
CA GLU A 115 10.62 9.05 -1.91
C GLU A 115 9.88 10.37 -2.12
N LYS A 116 10.54 11.35 -2.73
CA LYS A 116 9.93 12.65 -3.05
C LYS A 116 8.74 12.50 -4.00
N ALA A 117 8.87 11.68 -5.04
CA ALA A 117 7.79 11.41 -5.99
C ALA A 117 6.58 10.78 -5.30
N MET A 118 6.81 9.78 -4.45
CA MET A 118 5.73 9.11 -3.73
C MET A 118 4.96 10.07 -2.81
N ARG A 119 5.67 10.91 -2.09
CA ARG A 119 5.04 11.94 -1.24
C ARG A 119 4.23 12.94 -2.06
N SER A 120 4.74 13.37 -3.21
CA SER A 120 4.02 14.28 -4.09
C SER A 120 2.75 13.65 -4.65
N LEU A 121 2.82 12.38 -5.05
CA LEU A 121 1.67 11.67 -5.64
C LEU A 121 0.58 11.40 -4.59
N THR A 122 0.96 10.91 -3.42
CA THR A 122 -0.01 10.67 -2.34
C THR A 122 -0.63 11.96 -1.81
N THR A 123 0.13 13.05 -1.75
CA THR A 123 -0.40 14.39 -1.45
C THR A 123 -1.38 14.85 -2.52
N GLY A 124 -1.07 14.64 -3.80
CA GLY A 124 -1.97 14.97 -4.92
C GLY A 124 -3.28 14.19 -4.89
N MET A 125 -3.26 12.97 -4.38
CA MET A 125 -4.46 12.15 -4.14
C MET A 125 -5.22 12.56 -2.86
N ASN A 126 -4.69 13.47 -2.06
CA ASN A 126 -5.18 13.80 -0.70
C ASN A 126 -5.26 12.60 0.24
N TRP A 127 -4.35 11.64 0.10
CA TRP A 127 -4.25 10.49 0.98
C TRP A 127 -3.45 10.83 2.24
N GLU A 128 -3.76 10.16 3.34
CA GLU A 128 -3.10 10.38 4.63
C GLU A 128 -2.12 9.24 4.95
N ILE A 129 -0.88 9.60 5.26
CA ILE A 129 0.13 8.61 5.66
C ILE A 129 -0.26 8.02 7.02
N ALA A 130 -0.61 6.74 7.04
CA ALA A 130 -1.09 6.03 8.22
C ALA A 130 -0.01 5.24 8.95
N ALA A 131 1.10 4.95 8.29
CA ALA A 131 2.24 4.23 8.85
C ALA A 131 3.53 4.80 8.27
N GLU A 132 4.63 4.70 9.03
CA GLU A 132 5.95 5.09 8.54
C GLU A 132 6.29 4.29 7.28
N PRO A 133 6.56 4.93 6.13
CA PRO A 133 6.99 4.24 4.93
C PRO A 133 8.34 3.53 5.12
N VAL A 134 8.55 2.43 4.40
CA VAL A 134 9.80 1.67 4.44
C VAL A 134 10.58 1.93 3.17
N GLU A 135 11.61 2.74 3.28
CA GLU A 135 12.40 3.26 2.16
C GLU A 135 13.86 2.87 2.40
N PHE A 136 14.42 2.00 1.55
CA PHE A 136 15.74 1.44 1.82
C PHE A 136 16.51 1.03 0.58
N VAL A 137 17.79 0.78 0.80
CA VAL A 137 18.75 0.27 -0.17
C VAL A 137 19.36 -1.03 0.38
N GLY A 138 19.65 -1.98 -0.46
CA GLY A 138 20.37 -3.19 -0.05
C GLY A 138 19.47 -4.38 0.24
N ASP A 139 19.83 -5.17 1.25
CA ASP A 139 19.20 -6.45 1.55
C ASP A 139 17.81 -6.27 2.20
N PRO A 140 16.75 -6.78 1.58
CA PRO A 140 15.40 -6.69 2.15
C PRO A 140 15.25 -7.36 3.52
N SER A 141 16.03 -8.38 3.82
CA SER A 141 15.94 -9.10 5.10
C SER A 141 16.26 -8.23 6.31
N GLU A 142 17.08 -7.20 6.14
CA GLU A 142 17.42 -6.23 7.19
C GLU A 142 16.25 -5.29 7.52
N HIS A 143 15.23 -5.25 6.66
CA HIS A 143 14.05 -4.38 6.79
C HIS A 143 12.74 -5.16 6.95
N ALA A 144 12.81 -6.47 7.11
CA ALA A 144 11.62 -7.32 7.21
C ALA A 144 10.68 -6.89 8.34
N ASP A 145 11.20 -6.58 9.51
CA ASP A 145 10.39 -6.14 10.66
C ASP A 145 9.68 -4.82 10.40
N GLN A 146 10.34 -3.88 9.71
CA GLN A 146 9.74 -2.60 9.33
C GLN A 146 8.60 -2.79 8.32
N LEU A 147 8.79 -3.67 7.33
CA LEU A 147 7.76 -4.01 6.34
C LEU A 147 6.54 -4.65 7.00
N VAL A 148 6.75 -5.57 7.93
CA VAL A 148 5.67 -6.20 8.71
C VAL A 148 4.92 -5.16 9.53
N THR A 149 5.62 -4.31 10.28
CA THR A 149 5.02 -3.27 11.11
C THR A 149 4.21 -2.27 10.28
N MET A 150 4.73 -1.84 9.13
CA MET A 150 4.02 -0.94 8.22
C MET A 150 2.71 -1.57 7.75
N ALA A 151 2.73 -2.81 7.29
CA ALA A 151 1.55 -3.53 6.82
C ALA A 151 0.49 -3.67 7.92
N GLN A 152 0.90 -4.10 9.12
CA GLN A 152 0.01 -4.23 10.29
C GLN A 152 -0.62 -2.90 10.67
N THR A 153 0.15 -1.83 10.66
CA THR A 153 -0.31 -0.48 11.02
C THR A 153 -1.35 0.04 10.02
N VAL A 154 -1.16 -0.19 8.72
CA VAL A 154 -2.14 0.21 7.71
C VAL A 154 -3.44 -0.58 7.86
N VAL A 155 -3.37 -1.88 8.11
CA VAL A 155 -4.57 -2.70 8.39
C VAL A 155 -5.32 -2.15 9.61
N GLY A 156 -4.61 -1.86 10.70
CA GLY A 156 -5.20 -1.25 11.89
C GLY A 156 -5.85 0.11 11.62
N ALA A 157 -5.23 0.95 10.81
CA ALA A 157 -5.79 2.25 10.43
C ALA A 157 -7.10 2.13 9.66
N ALA A 158 -7.19 1.18 8.73
CA ALA A 158 -8.42 0.90 7.98
C ALA A 158 -9.57 0.47 8.91
N VAL A 159 -9.27 -0.41 9.86
CA VAL A 159 -10.26 -0.88 10.85
C VAL A 159 -10.75 0.28 11.73
N MET A 160 -9.83 1.09 12.24
CA MET A 160 -10.18 2.25 13.09
C MET A 160 -11.01 3.30 12.34
N ALA A 161 -10.73 3.52 11.07
CA ALA A 161 -11.50 4.45 10.24
C ALA A 161 -12.93 3.95 10.06
N SER A 162 -13.13 2.66 9.80
CA SER A 162 -14.45 2.05 9.62
C SER A 162 -15.33 2.10 10.90
N GLU A 163 -14.72 2.14 12.08
CA GLU A 163 -15.44 2.25 13.35
C GLU A 163 -15.94 3.67 13.64
N LYS A 164 -15.28 4.69 13.08
CA LYS A 164 -15.67 6.11 13.26
C LYS A 164 -16.86 6.53 12.40
N GLU A 165 -17.16 5.78 11.35
CA GLU A 165 -18.29 6.03 10.45
C GLU A 165 -19.61 5.43 10.95
N LYS A 166 -19.58 4.75 12.10
CA LYS A 166 -20.74 4.17 12.82
C LYS A 166 -21.21 5.07 13.95
#